data_bdf4fc819a160d212d081ff84df53d9f
#
_entry.id   bdf4fc819a160d212d081ff84df53d9f
#
_cell.length_a   1.000
_cell.length_b   1.000
_cell.length_c   1.000
_cell.angle_alpha   90.00
_cell.angle_beta   90.00
_cell.angle_gamma   90.00
#
_symmetry.space_group_name_H-M   'P 1'
#
loop_
_entity.id
_entity.type
_entity.pdbx_description
1 polymer ?
#
loop_
_entity_poly.entity_id
_entity_poly.type
_entity_poly.pdbx_seq_one_letter_code
_entity_poly.pdbx_strand_id
1 'polypeptide(L)'
;MKPVKIITKAFSSFLWVGYVPVAPGTVGSLAGAVVWFVMPYKTIRVRLPVVLLFFLIGLVVAALEEKETNKKDPRNVVIDEVVGMWILFMLIGCMYFKDSIPKTATAFVLFRVFDVAKIPPMRVIEKIHGGLGVMLDDVVAAIYSAIVVNLVFFFL
;
A
#
# COMPACT_ATOMS: atom_id res chain seq x y z
N MET A 1 15.64 16.47 -16.89
CA MET A 1 15.30 16.28 -15.44
C MET A 1 16.52 15.81 -14.70
N LYS A 2 16.74 16.29 -13.45
CA LYS A 2 17.86 15.76 -12.63
C LYS A 2 17.59 14.27 -12.34
N PRO A 3 18.62 13.39 -12.40
CA PRO A 3 18.45 11.94 -12.22
C PRO A 3 17.73 11.56 -10.91
N VAL A 4 17.96 12.31 -9.85
CA VAL A 4 17.26 12.12 -8.56
C VAL A 4 15.73 12.21 -8.70
N LYS A 5 15.22 13.16 -9.49
CA LYS A 5 13.77 13.30 -9.69
C LYS A 5 13.15 12.11 -10.43
N ILE A 6 13.87 11.51 -11.36
CA ILE A 6 13.39 10.32 -12.09
C ILE A 6 13.29 9.14 -11.12
N ILE A 7 14.31 8.95 -10.29
CA ILE A 7 14.34 7.88 -9.29
C ILE A 7 13.21 8.06 -8.27
N THR A 8 13.05 9.28 -7.71
CA THR A 8 11.94 9.56 -6.78
C THR A 8 10.60 9.23 -7.40
N LYS A 9 10.32 9.68 -8.64
CA LYS A 9 9.08 9.39 -9.35
C LYS A 9 8.87 7.91 -9.64
N ALA A 10 9.93 7.20 -10.00
CA ALA A 10 9.85 5.77 -10.26
C ALA A 10 9.46 4.98 -8.99
N PHE A 11 10.01 5.35 -7.83
CA PHE A 11 9.67 4.70 -6.58
C PHE A 11 8.31 5.14 -6.04
N SER A 12 8.02 6.44 -6.01
CA SER A 12 6.75 6.97 -5.49
C SER A 12 5.55 6.46 -6.28
N SER A 13 5.67 6.42 -7.61
CA SER A 13 4.61 5.92 -8.50
C SER A 13 4.68 4.42 -8.76
N PHE A 14 5.53 3.69 -8.06
CA PHE A 14 5.76 2.26 -8.25
C PHE A 14 5.93 1.89 -9.73
N LEU A 15 7.05 2.30 -10.32
CA LEU A 15 7.41 2.09 -11.73
C LEU A 15 6.33 2.64 -12.69
N TRP A 16 5.91 3.89 -12.47
CA TRP A 16 4.91 4.62 -13.26
C TRP A 16 3.47 4.09 -13.21
N VAL A 17 3.18 3.08 -12.40
CA VAL A 17 1.80 2.59 -12.17
C VAL A 17 0.89 3.72 -11.69
N GLY A 18 1.36 4.62 -10.82
CA GLY A 18 0.61 5.76 -10.33
C GLY A 18 0.23 6.82 -11.37
N TYR A 19 0.77 6.73 -12.59
CA TYR A 19 0.40 7.64 -13.69
C TYR A 19 -0.77 7.15 -14.54
N VAL A 20 -1.38 6.03 -14.17
CA VAL A 20 -2.61 5.56 -14.83
C VAL A 20 -3.73 6.58 -14.60
N PRO A 21 -4.47 7.00 -15.66
CA PRO A 21 -5.42 8.12 -15.55
C PRO A 21 -6.65 7.81 -14.69
N VAL A 22 -7.01 6.53 -14.55
CA VAL A 22 -8.21 6.08 -13.82
C VAL A 22 -7.80 5.27 -12.60
N ALA A 23 -8.24 5.72 -11.42
CA ALA A 23 -8.06 5.05 -10.13
C ALA A 23 -6.62 4.57 -9.86
N PRO A 24 -5.59 5.46 -9.90
CA PRO A 24 -4.19 5.05 -9.77
C PRO A 24 -3.92 4.26 -8.48
N GLY A 25 -4.53 4.61 -7.36
CA GLY A 25 -4.40 3.87 -6.11
C GLY A 25 -4.94 2.43 -6.19
N THR A 26 -6.07 2.20 -6.89
CA THR A 26 -6.58 0.84 -7.10
C THR A 26 -5.62 0.02 -7.97
N VAL A 27 -5.04 0.65 -8.99
CA VAL A 27 -4.02 0.00 -9.84
C VAL A 27 -2.73 -0.25 -9.05
N GLY A 28 -2.34 0.69 -8.17
CA GLY A 28 -1.23 0.53 -7.22
C GLY A 28 -1.43 -0.64 -6.27
N SER A 29 -2.62 -0.74 -5.65
CA SER A 29 -2.98 -1.87 -4.79
C SER A 29 -2.95 -3.20 -5.54
N LEU A 30 -3.45 -3.23 -6.78
CA LEU A 30 -3.41 -4.41 -7.63
C LEU A 30 -1.97 -4.81 -7.99
N ALA A 31 -1.15 -3.85 -8.38
CA ALA A 31 0.27 -4.06 -8.65
C ALA A 31 0.99 -4.62 -7.41
N GLY A 32 0.71 -4.05 -6.24
CA GLY A 32 1.21 -4.56 -4.96
C GLY A 32 0.81 -6.01 -4.72
N ALA A 33 -0.45 -6.36 -4.96
CA ALA A 33 -0.95 -7.73 -4.85
C ALA A 33 -0.24 -8.69 -5.82
N VAL A 34 -0.09 -8.31 -7.08
CA VAL A 34 0.62 -9.12 -8.08
C VAL A 34 2.06 -9.36 -7.65
N VAL A 35 2.79 -8.30 -7.28
CA VAL A 35 4.20 -8.43 -6.83
C VAL A 35 4.30 -9.31 -5.59
N TRP A 36 3.39 -9.20 -4.63
CA TRP A 36 3.36 -10.06 -3.46
C TRP A 36 3.28 -11.54 -3.82
N PHE A 37 2.42 -11.91 -4.76
CA PHE A 37 2.22 -13.31 -5.12
C PHE A 37 3.27 -13.86 -6.09
N VAL A 38 3.92 -13.04 -6.89
CA VAL A 38 5.04 -13.48 -7.75
C VAL A 38 6.38 -13.48 -7.02
N MET A 39 6.50 -12.82 -5.87
CA MET A 39 7.72 -12.78 -5.06
C MET A 39 8.17 -14.21 -4.69
N PRO A 40 9.43 -14.60 -4.99
CA PRO A 40 9.86 -16.01 -4.91
C PRO A 40 9.88 -16.55 -3.47
N TYR A 41 10.23 -15.72 -2.51
CA TYR A 41 10.37 -16.16 -1.12
C TYR A 41 9.05 -15.96 -0.35
N LYS A 42 8.42 -17.06 0.08
CA LYS A 42 7.11 -17.08 0.77
C LYS A 42 7.23 -17.09 2.31
N THR A 43 8.36 -16.65 2.84
CA THR A 43 8.66 -16.71 4.26
C THR A 43 8.61 -15.31 4.87
N ILE A 44 7.96 -15.17 6.02
CA ILE A 44 7.85 -13.90 6.76
C ILE A 44 9.23 -13.28 7.06
N ARG A 45 10.24 -14.12 7.33
CA ARG A 45 11.61 -13.67 7.63
C ARG A 45 12.26 -12.90 6.48
N VAL A 46 11.84 -13.18 5.24
CA VAL A 46 12.33 -12.46 4.04
C VAL A 46 11.41 -11.30 3.67
N ARG A 47 10.09 -11.50 3.75
CA ARG A 47 9.12 -10.49 3.35
C ARG A 47 9.06 -9.30 4.29
N LEU A 48 9.16 -9.53 5.60
CA LEU A 48 9.13 -8.43 6.57
C LEU A 48 10.23 -7.38 6.34
N PRO A 49 11.52 -7.73 6.18
CA PRO A 49 12.55 -6.76 5.84
C PRO A 49 12.29 -6.01 4.52
N VAL A 50 11.74 -6.70 3.50
CA VAL A 50 11.38 -6.07 2.22
C VAL A 50 10.26 -5.04 2.42
N VAL A 51 9.20 -5.39 3.14
CA VAL A 51 8.09 -4.48 3.46
C VAL A 51 8.60 -3.26 4.24
N LEU A 52 9.43 -3.48 5.27
CA LEU A 52 10.02 -2.39 6.05
C LEU A 52 10.91 -1.48 5.19
N LEU A 53 11.73 -2.06 4.31
CA LEU A 53 12.57 -1.29 3.39
C LEU A 53 11.72 -0.40 2.48
N PHE A 54 10.69 -0.96 1.84
CA PHE A 54 9.80 -0.19 0.97
C PHE A 54 8.96 0.83 1.74
N PHE A 55 8.57 0.53 2.97
CA PHE A 55 7.93 1.50 3.85
C PHE A 55 8.85 2.71 4.11
N LEU A 56 10.11 2.47 4.48
CA LEU A 56 11.09 3.54 4.72
C LEU A 56 11.39 4.34 3.45
N ILE A 57 11.54 3.68 2.31
CA ILE A 57 11.68 4.35 1.01
C ILE A 57 10.43 5.19 0.73
N GLY A 58 9.23 4.64 0.95
CA GLY A 58 7.96 5.31 0.77
C GLY A 58 7.85 6.61 1.57
N LEU A 59 8.26 6.59 2.86
CA LEU A 59 8.30 7.80 3.69
C LEU A 59 9.10 8.93 3.03
N VAL A 60 10.25 8.59 2.45
CA VAL A 60 11.14 9.60 1.85
C VAL A 60 10.59 10.07 0.51
N VAL A 61 10.21 9.15 -0.39
CA VAL A 61 9.80 9.53 -1.75
C VAL A 61 8.44 10.22 -1.77
N ALA A 62 7.48 9.82 -0.90
CA ALA A 62 6.20 10.51 -0.77
C ALA A 62 6.39 11.95 -0.24
N ALA A 63 7.25 12.14 0.77
CA ALA A 63 7.56 13.48 1.27
C ALA A 63 8.22 14.37 0.20
N LEU A 64 9.09 13.80 -0.63
CA LEU A 64 9.73 14.53 -1.72
C LEU A 64 8.73 14.91 -2.82
N GLU A 65 7.81 14.01 -3.19
CA GLU A 65 6.75 14.29 -4.17
C GLU A 65 5.77 15.34 -3.65
N GLU A 66 5.35 15.28 -2.38
CA GLU A 66 4.51 16.30 -1.75
C GLU A 66 5.16 17.69 -1.84
N LYS A 67 6.47 17.76 -1.50
CA LYS A 67 7.24 19.01 -1.57
C LYS A 67 7.42 19.51 -3.00
N GLU A 68 7.63 18.61 -3.97
CA GLU A 68 7.83 19.00 -5.37
C GLU A 68 6.54 19.48 -6.04
N THR A 69 5.43 18.85 -5.71
CA THR A 69 4.12 19.16 -6.31
C THR A 69 3.35 20.27 -5.58
N ASN A 70 3.79 20.63 -4.37
CA ASN A 70 3.03 21.47 -3.43
C ASN A 70 1.60 20.96 -3.20
N LYS A 71 1.39 19.66 -3.36
CA LYS A 71 0.10 19.01 -3.13
C LYS A 71 0.31 17.95 -2.07
N LYS A 72 -0.57 17.97 -1.07
CA LYS A 72 -0.65 16.89 -0.11
C LYS A 72 -1.18 15.64 -0.81
N ASP A 73 -0.56 14.50 -0.54
CA ASP A 73 -0.95 13.21 -1.10
C ASP A 73 -1.16 13.28 -2.63
N PRO A 74 -0.08 13.46 -3.42
CA PRO A 74 -0.22 13.56 -4.88
C PRO A 74 -0.72 12.23 -5.47
N ARG A 75 -1.76 12.27 -6.27
CA ARG A 75 -2.45 11.10 -6.85
C ARG A 75 -1.57 10.09 -7.60
N ASN A 76 -0.37 10.49 -8.01
CA ASN A 76 0.61 9.63 -8.66
C ASN A 76 1.53 8.88 -7.68
N VAL A 77 1.46 9.19 -6.41
CA VAL A 77 2.09 8.40 -5.35
C VAL A 77 1.17 7.21 -5.10
N VAL A 78 1.69 5.99 -5.21
CA VAL A 78 0.97 4.72 -5.00
C VAL A 78 1.83 3.69 -4.27
N ILE A 79 3.01 4.10 -3.80
CA ILE A 79 3.90 3.22 -3.02
C ILE A 79 3.27 2.85 -1.67
N ASP A 80 2.47 3.71 -1.09
CA ASP A 80 1.68 3.55 0.11
C ASP A 80 0.66 2.42 -0.05
N GLU A 81 -0.12 2.42 -1.13
CA GLU A 81 -1.08 1.36 -1.43
C GLU A 81 -0.39 0.01 -1.70
N VAL A 82 0.78 0.03 -2.36
CA VAL A 82 1.58 -1.18 -2.57
C VAL A 82 2.04 -1.77 -1.24
N VAL A 83 2.62 -0.94 -0.38
CA VAL A 83 3.12 -1.38 0.93
C VAL A 83 1.96 -1.75 1.85
N GLY A 84 0.86 -0.98 1.84
CA GLY A 84 -0.36 -1.27 2.57
C GLY A 84 -0.92 -2.67 2.23
N MET A 85 -1.00 -3.01 0.94
CA MET A 85 -1.40 -4.34 0.48
C MET A 85 -0.45 -5.44 0.97
N TRP A 86 0.86 -5.21 0.98
CA TRP A 86 1.83 -6.19 1.48
C TRP A 86 1.68 -6.41 2.99
N ILE A 87 1.46 -5.34 3.76
CA ILE A 87 1.17 -5.42 5.20
C ILE A 87 -0.12 -6.20 5.43
N LEU A 88 -1.18 -5.90 4.69
CA LEU A 88 -2.46 -6.62 4.79
C LEU A 88 -2.28 -8.12 4.55
N PHE A 89 -1.65 -8.52 3.44
CA PHE A 89 -1.43 -9.93 3.12
C PHE A 89 -0.55 -10.65 4.15
N MET A 90 0.40 -9.94 4.74
CA MET A 90 1.21 -10.46 5.83
C MET A 90 0.38 -10.69 7.09
N LEU A 91 -0.49 -9.74 7.48
CA LEU A 91 -1.35 -9.82 8.66
C LEU A 91 -2.42 -10.91 8.57
N ILE A 92 -2.93 -11.19 7.37
CA ILE A 92 -3.92 -12.26 7.16
C ILE A 92 -3.29 -13.62 6.81
N GLY A 93 -1.94 -13.71 6.77
CA GLY A 93 -1.22 -14.94 6.47
C GLY A 93 -1.32 -15.42 5.01
N CYS A 94 -1.73 -14.56 4.06
CA CYS A 94 -1.85 -14.90 2.64
C CYS A 94 -0.47 -14.92 1.97
N MET A 95 0.20 -16.07 1.97
CA MET A 95 1.51 -16.24 1.32
C MET A 95 1.42 -16.74 -0.12
N TYR A 96 0.37 -17.47 -0.47
CA TYR A 96 0.13 -18.02 -1.79
C TYR A 96 -1.26 -17.64 -2.28
N PHE A 97 -1.36 -17.23 -3.53
CA PHE A 97 -2.65 -16.85 -4.13
C PHE A 97 -3.64 -18.02 -4.21
N LYS A 98 -3.15 -19.19 -4.61
CA LYS A 98 -3.97 -20.39 -4.79
C LYS A 98 -4.62 -20.92 -3.49
N ASP A 99 -4.02 -20.61 -2.34
CA ASP A 99 -4.43 -21.18 -1.06
C ASP A 99 -5.71 -20.51 -0.52
N SER A 100 -6.02 -19.30 -0.99
CA SER A 100 -7.20 -18.57 -0.52
C SER A 100 -7.59 -17.41 -1.44
N ILE A 101 -8.05 -17.73 -2.66
CA ILE A 101 -8.55 -16.71 -3.61
C ILE A 101 -9.68 -15.87 -3.00
N PRO A 102 -10.72 -16.45 -2.35
CA PRO A 102 -11.77 -15.65 -1.72
C PRO A 102 -11.24 -14.71 -0.64
N LYS A 103 -10.33 -15.19 0.21
CA LYS A 103 -9.71 -14.37 1.27
C LYS A 103 -8.92 -13.20 0.70
N THR A 104 -8.16 -13.45 -0.37
CA THR A 104 -7.36 -12.43 -1.06
C THR A 104 -8.25 -11.37 -1.73
N ALA A 105 -9.30 -11.80 -2.43
CA ALA A 105 -10.23 -10.89 -3.08
C ALA A 105 -10.99 -10.04 -2.06
N THR A 106 -11.48 -10.64 -0.97
CA THR A 106 -12.13 -9.92 0.14
C THR A 106 -11.18 -8.91 0.76
N ALA A 107 -9.92 -9.30 1.00
CA ALA A 107 -8.89 -8.42 1.55
C ALA A 107 -8.66 -7.20 0.66
N PHE A 108 -8.52 -7.41 -0.65
CA PHE A 108 -8.34 -6.33 -1.62
C PHE A 108 -9.51 -5.34 -1.61
N VAL A 109 -10.75 -5.85 -1.66
CA VAL A 109 -11.95 -5.01 -1.65
C VAL A 109 -12.04 -4.21 -0.35
N LEU A 110 -11.86 -4.85 0.80
CA LEU A 110 -11.93 -4.19 2.10
C LEU A 110 -10.84 -3.12 2.26
N PHE A 111 -9.61 -3.40 1.79
CA PHE A 111 -8.54 -2.42 1.79
C PHE A 111 -8.95 -1.15 1.04
N ARG A 112 -9.48 -1.30 -0.17
CA ARG A 112 -9.95 -0.14 -0.96
C ARG A 112 -11.14 0.58 -0.32
N VAL A 113 -12.06 -0.17 0.30
CA VAL A 113 -13.19 0.44 1.02
C VAL A 113 -12.70 1.29 2.20
N PHE A 114 -11.81 0.76 3.05
CA PHE A 114 -11.31 1.49 4.21
C PHE A 114 -10.44 2.68 3.80
N ASP A 115 -9.57 2.52 2.81
CA ASP A 115 -8.72 3.59 2.31
C ASP A 115 -9.57 4.77 1.76
N VAL A 116 -10.61 4.49 0.98
CA VAL A 116 -11.49 5.54 0.44
C VAL A 116 -12.43 6.12 1.50
N ALA A 117 -12.97 5.29 2.41
CA ALA A 117 -13.91 5.73 3.45
C ALA A 117 -13.23 6.56 4.56
N LYS A 118 -11.92 6.37 4.75
CA LYS A 118 -11.09 7.08 5.73
C LYS A 118 -11.74 7.17 7.12
N ILE A 119 -12.01 5.98 7.69
CA ILE A 119 -12.61 5.86 9.02
C ILE A 119 -11.61 6.35 10.09
N PRO A 120 -12.06 7.04 11.15
CA PRO A 120 -11.15 7.43 12.23
C PRO A 120 -10.33 6.23 12.76
N PRO A 121 -9.01 6.39 13.01
CA PRO A 121 -8.24 7.63 13.09
C PRO A 121 -7.62 8.11 11.74
N MET A 122 -7.86 7.46 10.59
CA MET A 122 -7.25 7.77 9.30
C MET A 122 -7.40 9.26 8.93
N ARG A 123 -8.59 9.85 9.15
CA ARG A 123 -8.83 11.29 8.91
C ARG A 123 -7.92 12.21 9.73
N VAL A 124 -7.42 11.75 10.88
CA VAL A 124 -6.47 12.51 11.70
C VAL A 124 -5.05 12.30 11.18
N ILE A 125 -4.71 11.08 10.82
CA ILE A 125 -3.40 10.70 10.26
C ILE A 125 -3.16 11.40 8.93
N GLU A 126 -4.15 11.45 8.07
CA GLU A 126 -4.11 12.18 6.80
C GLU A 126 -3.73 13.66 6.97
N LYS A 127 -3.99 14.28 8.12
CA LYS A 127 -3.59 15.67 8.38
C LYS A 127 -2.09 15.84 8.62
N ILE A 128 -1.37 14.76 8.90
CA ILE A 128 0.09 14.77 9.05
C ILE A 128 0.70 15.05 7.68
N HIS A 129 1.57 16.07 7.59
CA HIS A 129 2.27 16.41 6.36
C HIS A 129 3.49 15.50 6.13
N GLY A 130 3.86 15.33 4.88
CA GLY A 130 4.99 14.52 4.46
C GLY A 130 4.65 13.04 4.33
N GLY A 131 5.65 12.26 3.97
CA GLY A 131 5.47 10.84 3.67
C GLY A 131 4.88 10.00 4.82
N LEU A 132 4.97 10.49 6.06
CA LEU A 132 4.45 9.77 7.22
C LEU A 132 2.92 9.73 7.21
N GLY A 133 2.24 10.83 6.88
CA GLY A 133 0.78 10.87 6.76
C GLY A 133 0.29 9.96 5.64
N VAL A 134 0.93 10.03 4.48
CA VAL A 134 0.61 9.21 3.30
C VAL A 134 0.77 7.72 3.61
N MET A 135 1.92 7.30 4.11
CA MET A 135 2.21 5.89 4.38
C MET A 135 1.39 5.30 5.53
N LEU A 136 1.13 6.06 6.61
CA LEU A 136 0.38 5.55 7.77
C LEU A 136 -1.11 5.40 7.51
N ASP A 137 -1.68 6.19 6.61
CA ASP A 137 -3.09 6.08 6.23
C ASP A 137 -3.38 4.66 5.71
N ASP A 138 -2.57 4.18 4.80
CA ASP A 138 -2.69 2.84 4.23
C ASP A 138 -2.31 1.71 5.19
N VAL A 139 -1.39 1.95 6.13
CA VAL A 139 -1.13 0.99 7.22
C VAL A 139 -2.38 0.78 8.07
N VAL A 140 -3.10 1.84 8.41
CA VAL A 140 -4.34 1.72 9.19
C VAL A 140 -5.45 1.06 8.38
N ALA A 141 -5.57 1.38 7.08
CA ALA A 141 -6.49 0.68 6.18
C ALA A 141 -6.20 -0.83 6.13
N ALA A 142 -4.91 -1.20 6.06
CA ALA A 142 -4.46 -2.58 6.07
C ALA A 142 -4.82 -3.30 7.38
N ILE A 143 -4.63 -2.65 8.53
CA ILE A 143 -4.96 -3.22 9.85
C ILE A 143 -6.47 -3.45 9.97
N TYR A 144 -7.31 -2.46 9.61
CA TYR A 144 -8.76 -2.62 9.66
C TYR A 144 -9.25 -3.72 8.74
N SER A 145 -8.72 -3.77 7.53
CA SER A 145 -9.02 -4.83 6.58
C SER A 145 -8.61 -6.21 7.10
N ALA A 146 -7.43 -6.31 7.71
CA ALA A 146 -6.96 -7.57 8.28
C ALA A 146 -7.84 -8.07 9.43
N ILE A 147 -8.30 -7.16 10.30
CA ILE A 147 -9.22 -7.52 11.40
C ILE A 147 -10.51 -8.10 10.82
N VAL A 148 -11.14 -7.40 9.87
CA VAL A 148 -12.41 -7.85 9.27
C VAL A 148 -12.23 -9.15 8.50
N VAL A 149 -11.19 -9.27 7.68
CA VAL A 149 -10.92 -10.51 6.92
C VAL A 149 -10.70 -11.69 7.85
N ASN A 150 -9.87 -11.54 8.89
CA ASN A 150 -9.61 -12.63 9.82
C ASN A 150 -10.86 -13.04 10.60
N LEU A 151 -11.72 -12.09 11.01
CA LEU A 151 -12.99 -12.40 11.65
C LEU A 151 -13.92 -13.16 10.70
N VAL A 152 -14.11 -12.69 9.47
CA VAL A 152 -14.98 -13.36 8.48
C VAL A 152 -14.50 -14.77 8.21
N PHE A 153 -13.21 -14.98 7.97
CA PHE A 153 -12.64 -16.29 7.64
C PHE A 153 -12.33 -17.18 8.87
N PHE A 154 -12.55 -16.67 10.07
CA PHE A 154 -12.53 -17.49 11.30
C PHE A 154 -13.87 -18.20 11.51
N PHE A 155 -14.98 -17.59 11.09
CA PHE A 155 -16.34 -18.15 11.25
C PHE A 155 -16.85 -18.92 10.03
N LEU A 156 -16.11 -18.91 8.90
CA LEU A 156 -16.42 -19.71 7.70
C LEU A 156 -15.70 -21.06 7.71
#